data_461094d695bed2a5d3efa666783bd242
#
_entry.id   461094d695bed2a5d3efa666783bd242
#
_cell.length_a   1.000
_cell.length_b   1.000
_cell.length_c   1.000
_cell.angle_alpha   90.00
_cell.angle_beta   90.00
_cell.angle_gamma   90.00
#
_symmetry.space_group_name_H-M   'P 1'
#
loop_
_entity.id
_entity.type
_entity.pdbx_description
1 polymer ?
#
loop_
_entity_poly.entity_id
_entity_poly.type
_entity_poly.pdbx_seq_one_letter_code
_entity_poly.pdbx_strand_id
1 'polypeptide(L)'
;MGRSALSCSSSPEASDSIPFRFPTRHFQLPIFEGFPVKILILPDSFKGSLTSSQAAAQIESAARKVFPEAQIESFPIADGGEGTLEMVQKASGGAFLPIEVMGPCGQRVRSRYLSIGETAIVELAEAAGLGLRLPGFSPMKTTTIGVGQIIAEALHVGHRRIVIALGGSATTDCGCGMAAALGTQFLDEAGRPFLPTGATLSMVRGIRLNGFFFGKNAPRIEALCDVDNPLYGPQGAACVFGQIGRAHV
;
A
#
# COMPACT_ATOMS: atom_id res chain seq x y z
N MET A 1 16.41 63.89 -9.90
CA MET A 1 16.54 62.76 -8.99
C MET A 1 16.07 61.53 -9.73
N GLY A 2 17.03 60.84 -10.36
CA GLY A 2 16.80 59.72 -11.25
C GLY A 2 16.72 58.40 -10.49
N ARG A 3 15.79 57.54 -10.87
CA ARG A 3 15.85 56.13 -10.62
C ARG A 3 15.96 55.39 -11.94
N SER A 4 17.14 54.85 -12.18
CA SER A 4 17.42 53.92 -13.25
C SER A 4 16.87 52.55 -12.95
N ALA A 5 16.02 52.04 -13.83
CA ALA A 5 15.56 50.66 -13.84
C ALA A 5 16.66 49.81 -14.54
N LEU A 6 17.20 48.86 -13.82
CA LEU A 6 18.04 47.79 -14.38
C LEU A 6 17.13 46.64 -14.82
N SER A 7 17.01 46.46 -16.12
CA SER A 7 16.43 45.29 -16.76
C SER A 7 17.45 44.14 -16.71
N CYS A 8 17.13 43.08 -15.97
CA CYS A 8 17.89 41.84 -16.02
C CYS A 8 17.12 40.82 -16.87
N SER A 9 17.53 40.72 -18.15
CA SER A 9 17.16 39.63 -19.05
C SER A 9 18.30 38.62 -19.06
N SER A 10 18.14 37.50 -18.39
CA SER A 10 18.96 36.32 -18.62
C SER A 10 18.05 35.09 -18.61
N SER A 11 17.82 34.58 -19.81
CA SER A 11 17.27 33.25 -20.07
C SER A 11 18.20 32.20 -19.46
N PRO A 12 17.70 31.16 -18.78
CA PRO A 12 18.57 30.06 -18.40
C PRO A 12 18.83 29.20 -19.63
N GLU A 13 20.11 29.04 -19.94
CA GLU A 13 20.64 28.12 -20.93
C GLU A 13 20.20 26.68 -20.60
N ALA A 14 19.89 25.94 -21.66
CA ALA A 14 19.54 24.53 -21.60
C ALA A 14 20.64 23.73 -20.88
N SER A 15 20.30 23.03 -19.83
CA SER A 15 21.18 22.11 -19.13
C SER A 15 21.56 20.97 -20.06
N ASP A 16 22.84 20.86 -20.36
CA ASP A 16 23.46 19.71 -21.01
C ASP A 16 23.12 18.44 -20.25
N SER A 17 22.24 17.66 -20.82
CA SER A 17 21.97 16.28 -20.36
C SER A 17 23.26 15.48 -20.63
N ILE A 18 23.95 15.10 -19.56
CA ILE A 18 25.08 14.17 -19.63
C ILE A 18 24.50 12.83 -20.17
N PRO A 19 24.91 12.39 -21.37
CA PRO A 19 24.45 11.11 -21.86
C PRO A 19 25.11 10.01 -21.02
N PHE A 20 24.33 9.39 -20.14
CA PHE A 20 24.77 8.21 -19.39
C PHE A 20 24.97 7.08 -20.39
N ARG A 21 26.18 6.95 -20.95
CA ARG A 21 26.58 5.80 -21.73
C ARG A 21 26.91 4.67 -20.75
N PHE A 22 26.02 3.71 -20.64
CA PHE A 22 26.41 2.43 -20.08
C PHE A 22 27.54 1.85 -20.94
N PRO A 23 28.69 1.44 -20.35
CA PRO A 23 29.68 0.72 -21.09
C PRO A 23 29.02 -0.57 -21.57
N THR A 24 28.84 -0.72 -22.87
CA THR A 24 28.44 -1.96 -23.52
C THR A 24 29.63 -2.93 -23.40
N ARG A 25 29.90 -3.42 -22.21
CA ARG A 25 30.64 -4.67 -22.07
C ARG A 25 29.70 -5.74 -22.55
N HIS A 26 30.00 -6.33 -23.68
CA HIS A 26 29.42 -7.60 -24.06
C HIS A 26 29.77 -8.59 -22.94
N PHE A 27 28.86 -8.76 -21.99
CA PHE A 27 28.93 -9.85 -21.05
C PHE A 27 28.59 -11.09 -21.87
N GLN A 28 29.64 -11.74 -22.42
CA GLN A 28 29.50 -13.11 -22.89
C GLN A 28 29.32 -13.96 -21.63
N LEU A 29 28.07 -14.20 -21.26
CA LEU A 29 27.75 -15.28 -20.35
C LEU A 29 28.23 -16.57 -21.00
N PRO A 30 28.94 -17.46 -20.27
CA PRO A 30 29.25 -18.78 -20.79
C PRO A 30 27.94 -19.42 -21.20
N ILE A 31 27.74 -19.63 -22.50
CA ILE A 31 26.62 -20.39 -23.04
C ILE A 31 26.90 -21.80 -22.55
N PHE A 32 26.14 -22.27 -21.55
CA PHE A 32 26.12 -23.68 -21.18
C PHE A 32 25.43 -24.43 -22.35
N GLU A 33 26.24 -24.85 -23.33
CA GLU A 33 25.75 -25.66 -24.44
C GLU A 33 25.17 -26.95 -23.84
N GLY A 34 23.88 -27.18 -24.05
CA GLY A 34 23.21 -28.45 -23.73
C GLY A 34 22.20 -28.43 -22.58
N PHE A 35 22.06 -27.34 -21.83
CA PHE A 35 21.00 -27.25 -20.80
C PHE A 35 19.97 -26.18 -21.16
N PRO A 36 18.66 -26.47 -21.06
CA PRO A 36 17.64 -25.49 -21.26
C PRO A 36 17.76 -24.39 -20.18
N VAL A 37 17.94 -23.14 -20.61
CA VAL A 37 17.98 -22.00 -19.70
C VAL A 37 16.59 -21.82 -19.11
N LYS A 38 16.51 -21.81 -17.77
CA LYS A 38 15.29 -21.45 -17.04
C LYS A 38 15.49 -20.11 -16.35
N ILE A 39 14.56 -19.19 -16.57
CA ILE A 39 14.59 -17.85 -15.98
C ILE A 39 13.33 -17.70 -15.12
N LEU A 40 13.53 -17.42 -13.84
CA LEU A 40 12.47 -17.07 -12.91
C LEU A 40 12.52 -15.58 -12.63
N ILE A 41 11.39 -14.88 -12.88
CA ILE A 41 11.27 -13.42 -12.74
C ILE A 41 10.34 -13.13 -11.58
N LEU A 42 10.88 -12.54 -10.50
CA LEU A 42 10.19 -12.27 -9.24
C LEU A 42 10.42 -10.80 -8.81
N PRO A 43 9.94 -9.80 -9.54
CA PRO A 43 10.13 -8.41 -9.16
C PRO A 43 9.10 -7.98 -8.12
N ASP A 44 9.51 -7.10 -7.23
CA ASP A 44 8.61 -6.28 -6.44
C ASP A 44 8.17 -5.03 -7.22
N SER A 45 7.27 -4.23 -6.67
CA SER A 45 6.82 -2.97 -7.23
C SER A 45 7.91 -1.89 -7.15
N PHE A 46 7.95 -1.01 -8.17
CA PHE A 46 8.74 0.22 -8.13
C PHE A 46 7.82 1.35 -7.69
N LYS A 47 7.79 1.62 -6.38
CA LYS A 47 6.85 2.56 -5.74
C LYS A 47 6.70 3.87 -6.51
N GLY A 48 5.47 4.18 -6.94
CA GLY A 48 5.14 5.38 -7.71
C GLY A 48 5.50 5.33 -9.21
N SER A 49 6.01 4.19 -9.73
CA SER A 49 6.43 4.04 -11.14
C SER A 49 5.80 2.82 -11.81
N LEU A 50 6.13 1.61 -11.38
CA LEU A 50 5.65 0.37 -11.98
C LEU A 50 5.07 -0.56 -10.91
N THR A 51 3.96 -1.19 -11.22
CA THR A 51 3.48 -2.32 -10.40
C THR A 51 4.41 -3.53 -10.57
N SER A 52 4.41 -4.45 -9.62
CA SER A 52 5.14 -5.71 -9.68
C SER A 52 4.84 -6.47 -10.99
N SER A 53 3.56 -6.53 -11.40
CA SER A 53 3.14 -7.16 -12.65
C SER A 53 3.68 -6.45 -13.90
N GLN A 54 3.69 -5.11 -13.91
CA GLN A 54 4.25 -4.33 -15.01
C GLN A 54 5.78 -4.52 -15.11
N ALA A 55 6.48 -4.51 -13.98
CA ALA A 55 7.92 -4.76 -13.92
C ALA A 55 8.23 -6.18 -14.44
N ALA A 56 7.50 -7.19 -13.98
CA ALA A 56 7.64 -8.56 -14.44
C ALA A 56 7.48 -8.69 -15.97
N ALA A 57 6.43 -8.07 -16.54
CA ALA A 57 6.17 -8.10 -17.97
C ALA A 57 7.31 -7.44 -18.80
N GLN A 58 7.86 -6.32 -18.32
CA GLN A 58 8.98 -5.66 -19.00
C GLN A 58 10.26 -6.50 -18.94
N ILE A 59 10.57 -7.07 -17.78
CA ILE A 59 11.74 -7.96 -17.62
C ILE A 59 11.59 -9.20 -18.49
N GLU A 60 10.41 -9.82 -18.52
CA GLU A 60 10.12 -10.98 -19.35
C GLU A 60 10.29 -10.66 -20.83
N SER A 61 9.75 -9.53 -21.29
CA SER A 61 9.89 -9.08 -22.68
C SER A 61 11.36 -8.87 -23.08
N ALA A 62 12.17 -8.31 -22.19
CA ALA A 62 13.61 -8.14 -22.42
C ALA A 62 14.35 -9.49 -22.42
N ALA A 63 14.03 -10.38 -21.48
CA ALA A 63 14.66 -11.68 -21.35
C ALA A 63 14.40 -12.56 -22.59
N ARG A 64 13.18 -12.55 -23.14
CA ARG A 64 12.85 -13.28 -24.37
C ARG A 64 13.62 -12.80 -25.62
N LYS A 65 14.00 -11.52 -25.67
CA LYS A 65 14.85 -10.99 -26.76
C LYS A 65 16.28 -11.53 -26.71
N VAL A 66 16.80 -11.74 -25.51
CA VAL A 66 18.19 -12.21 -25.30
C VAL A 66 18.27 -13.74 -25.27
N PHE A 67 17.24 -14.38 -24.72
CA PHE A 67 17.15 -15.83 -24.53
C PHE A 67 15.84 -16.36 -25.14
N PRO A 68 15.72 -16.42 -26.47
CA PRO A 68 14.44 -16.79 -27.12
C PRO A 68 13.98 -18.20 -26.80
N GLU A 69 14.92 -19.13 -26.54
CA GLU A 69 14.65 -20.54 -26.25
C GLU A 69 14.53 -20.83 -24.73
N ALA A 70 14.65 -19.80 -23.88
CA ALA A 70 14.58 -20.00 -22.45
C ALA A 70 13.14 -20.29 -21.99
N GLN A 71 13.02 -21.19 -21.03
CA GLN A 71 11.78 -21.34 -20.27
C GLN A 71 11.69 -20.21 -19.25
N ILE A 72 10.75 -19.29 -19.44
CA ILE A 72 10.58 -18.12 -18.59
C ILE A 72 9.29 -18.26 -17.79
N GLU A 73 9.41 -18.18 -16.47
CA GLU A 73 8.32 -18.11 -15.52
C GLU A 73 8.36 -16.77 -14.79
N SER A 74 7.21 -16.11 -14.69
CA SER A 74 7.11 -14.77 -14.12
C SER A 74 6.00 -14.72 -13.07
N PHE A 75 6.38 -14.36 -11.82
CA PHE A 75 5.45 -14.18 -10.72
C PHE A 75 5.70 -12.82 -10.07
N PRO A 76 4.71 -11.93 -10.03
CA PRO A 76 4.81 -10.72 -9.23
C PRO A 76 4.94 -11.11 -7.75
N ILE A 77 5.82 -10.44 -7.02
CA ILE A 77 5.93 -10.55 -5.57
C ILE A 77 5.28 -9.32 -4.94
N ALA A 78 4.70 -9.49 -3.77
CA ALA A 78 4.21 -8.40 -2.94
C ALA A 78 4.57 -8.70 -1.47
N ASP A 79 4.87 -7.62 -0.76
CA ASP A 79 5.33 -7.61 0.64
C ASP A 79 4.19 -7.35 1.65
N GLY A 80 2.95 -7.51 1.23
CA GLY A 80 1.76 -7.11 1.98
C GLY A 80 1.26 -5.70 1.59
N GLY A 81 1.95 -5.01 0.67
CA GLY A 81 1.54 -3.73 0.10
C GLY A 81 0.74 -3.87 -1.19
N GLU A 82 0.82 -2.82 -2.05
CA GLU A 82 0.11 -2.76 -3.34
C GLU A 82 0.44 -3.96 -4.23
N GLY A 83 -0.60 -4.66 -4.72
CA GLY A 83 -0.48 -5.82 -5.60
C GLY A 83 -0.52 -7.18 -4.88
N THR A 84 -0.68 -7.20 -3.57
CA THR A 84 -0.82 -8.44 -2.79
C THR A 84 -2.05 -9.22 -3.21
N LEU A 85 -3.17 -8.55 -3.46
CA LEU A 85 -4.40 -9.20 -3.89
C LEU A 85 -4.24 -9.90 -5.24
N GLU A 86 -3.60 -9.26 -6.22
CA GLU A 86 -3.33 -9.85 -7.55
C GLU A 86 -2.40 -11.05 -7.46
N MET A 87 -1.35 -10.95 -6.65
CA MET A 87 -0.41 -12.04 -6.42
C MET A 87 -1.13 -13.27 -5.85
N VAL A 88 -1.92 -13.07 -4.79
CA VAL A 88 -2.66 -14.16 -4.14
C VAL A 88 -3.71 -14.73 -5.08
N GLN A 89 -4.44 -13.88 -5.81
CA GLN A 89 -5.42 -14.32 -6.79
C GLN A 89 -4.82 -15.18 -7.89
N LYS A 90 -3.64 -14.77 -8.41
CA LYS A 90 -2.91 -15.54 -9.43
C LYS A 90 -2.44 -16.91 -8.89
N ALA A 91 -2.01 -16.96 -7.63
CA ALA A 91 -1.50 -18.20 -7.02
C ALA A 91 -2.59 -19.14 -6.52
N SER A 92 -3.68 -18.61 -5.98
CA SER A 92 -4.68 -19.38 -5.25
C SER A 92 -6.09 -19.29 -5.83
N GLY A 93 -6.28 -18.49 -6.88
CA GLY A 93 -7.60 -18.23 -7.45
C GLY A 93 -8.43 -17.29 -6.57
N GLY A 94 -9.75 -17.38 -6.69
CA GLY A 94 -10.71 -16.55 -5.98
C GLY A 94 -11.30 -15.45 -6.84
N ALA A 95 -12.25 -14.72 -6.28
CA ALA A 95 -12.98 -13.65 -6.96
C ALA A 95 -12.75 -12.31 -6.26
N PHE A 96 -12.47 -11.25 -7.04
CA PHE A 96 -12.48 -9.89 -6.55
C PHE A 96 -13.92 -9.42 -6.32
N LEU A 97 -14.22 -8.94 -5.13
CA LEU A 97 -15.50 -8.34 -4.77
C LEU A 97 -15.33 -6.84 -4.64
N PRO A 98 -15.97 -6.04 -5.52
CA PRO A 98 -15.88 -4.60 -5.48
C PRO A 98 -16.75 -4.02 -4.36
N ILE A 99 -16.29 -2.91 -3.76
CA ILE A 99 -16.99 -2.17 -2.73
C ILE A 99 -16.64 -0.68 -2.81
N GLU A 100 -17.60 0.19 -2.47
CA GLU A 100 -17.30 1.60 -2.24
C GLU A 100 -17.12 1.85 -0.74
N VAL A 101 -16.01 2.50 -0.38
CA VAL A 101 -15.66 2.78 1.02
C VAL A 101 -15.16 4.23 1.17
N MET A 102 -14.95 4.64 2.40
CA MET A 102 -14.30 5.91 2.70
C MET A 102 -12.78 5.77 2.55
N GLY A 103 -12.19 6.60 1.72
CA GLY A 103 -10.73 6.71 1.59
C GLY A 103 -10.08 7.41 2.80
N PRO A 104 -8.74 7.46 2.82
CA PRO A 104 -7.99 7.95 3.99
C PRO A 104 -8.26 9.43 4.30
N CYS A 105 -8.57 10.24 3.29
CA CYS A 105 -8.86 11.66 3.44
C CYS A 105 -10.36 11.98 3.54
N GLY A 106 -11.23 11.00 3.74
CA GLY A 106 -12.68 11.16 3.85
C GLY A 106 -13.44 11.13 2.52
N GLN A 107 -12.76 11.00 1.39
CA GLN A 107 -13.38 10.85 0.07
C GLN A 107 -13.97 9.45 -0.13
N ARG A 108 -14.92 9.32 -1.06
CA ARG A 108 -15.37 8.00 -1.51
C ARG A 108 -14.35 7.40 -2.48
N VAL A 109 -14.02 6.13 -2.27
CA VAL A 109 -13.11 5.38 -3.14
C VAL A 109 -13.74 4.06 -3.53
N ARG A 110 -13.51 3.65 -4.77
CA ARG A 110 -13.80 2.28 -5.22
C ARG A 110 -12.65 1.41 -4.78
N SER A 111 -12.96 0.39 -4.05
CA SER A 111 -12.05 -0.57 -3.48
C SER A 111 -12.53 -1.98 -3.82
N ARG A 112 -11.79 -2.98 -3.39
CA ARG A 112 -12.12 -4.40 -3.56
C ARG A 112 -11.40 -5.23 -2.49
N TYR A 113 -11.85 -6.45 -2.34
CA TYR A 113 -11.14 -7.48 -1.59
C TYR A 113 -11.21 -8.80 -2.35
N LEU A 114 -10.34 -9.74 -2.00
CA LEU A 114 -10.29 -11.06 -2.63
C LEU A 114 -11.01 -12.08 -1.75
N SER A 115 -11.99 -12.77 -2.33
CA SER A 115 -12.75 -13.84 -1.70
C SER A 115 -12.24 -15.20 -2.15
N ILE A 116 -11.80 -16.05 -1.21
CA ILE A 116 -11.35 -17.41 -1.45
C ILE A 116 -12.04 -18.33 -0.43
N GLY A 117 -13.12 -19.00 -0.82
CA GLY A 117 -13.91 -19.81 0.10
C GLY A 117 -14.41 -19.00 1.30
N GLU A 118 -14.08 -19.42 2.53
CA GLU A 118 -14.44 -18.70 3.75
C GLU A 118 -13.47 -17.58 4.15
N THR A 119 -12.43 -17.35 3.35
CA THR A 119 -11.39 -16.35 3.61
C THR A 119 -11.60 -15.11 2.76
N ALA A 120 -11.58 -13.93 3.37
CA ALA A 120 -11.42 -12.65 2.67
C ALA A 120 -10.02 -12.12 2.89
N ILE A 121 -9.37 -11.68 1.80
CA ILE A 121 -8.07 -11.01 1.85
C ILE A 121 -8.30 -9.54 1.54
N VAL A 122 -7.90 -8.69 2.46
CA VAL A 122 -8.07 -7.25 2.42
C VAL A 122 -6.69 -6.60 2.32
N GLU A 123 -6.46 -5.86 1.26
CA GLU A 123 -5.25 -5.03 1.13
C GLU A 123 -5.56 -3.64 1.68
N LEU A 124 -4.83 -3.22 2.71
CA LEU A 124 -5.04 -1.91 3.35
C LEU A 124 -4.90 -0.77 2.33
N ALA A 125 -3.96 -0.90 1.40
CA ALA A 125 -3.69 0.11 0.38
C ALA A 125 -4.89 0.41 -0.54
N GLU A 126 -5.79 -0.55 -0.76
CA GLU A 126 -7.02 -0.39 -1.55
C GLU A 126 -8.02 0.61 -0.94
N ALA A 127 -7.95 0.87 0.38
CA ALA A 127 -8.85 1.79 1.08
C ALA A 127 -8.14 2.90 1.87
N ALA A 128 -6.88 2.70 2.25
CA ALA A 128 -6.13 3.63 3.09
C ALA A 128 -4.67 3.80 2.61
N GLY A 129 -4.39 3.54 1.32
CA GLY A 129 -3.06 3.55 0.74
C GLY A 129 -2.57 4.92 0.31
N LEU A 130 -1.24 5.01 0.11
CA LEU A 130 -0.55 6.21 -0.35
C LEU A 130 -1.02 6.69 -1.72
N GLY A 131 -1.49 5.78 -2.59
CA GLY A 131 -2.05 6.11 -3.91
C GLY A 131 -3.37 6.91 -3.84
N LEU A 132 -4.06 6.89 -2.69
CA LEU A 132 -5.34 7.58 -2.47
C LEU A 132 -5.20 8.98 -1.85
N ARG A 133 -3.98 9.53 -1.78
CA ARG A 133 -3.73 10.87 -1.21
C ARG A 133 -4.41 11.96 -2.01
N LEU A 134 -4.92 12.96 -1.31
CA LEU A 134 -5.42 14.19 -1.91
C LEU A 134 -4.44 15.35 -1.69
N PRO A 135 -4.54 16.44 -2.47
CA PRO A 135 -3.77 17.67 -2.20
C PRO A 135 -3.94 18.12 -0.74
N GLY A 136 -2.84 18.51 -0.09
CA GLY A 136 -2.84 18.87 1.33
C GLY A 136 -2.87 17.67 2.30
N PHE A 137 -2.62 16.47 1.80
CA PHE A 137 -2.50 15.25 2.60
C PHE A 137 -1.58 15.41 3.81
N SER A 138 -2.02 14.84 4.94
CA SER A 138 -1.19 14.64 6.13
C SER A 138 -1.58 13.31 6.78
N PRO A 139 -0.63 12.40 7.02
CA PRO A 139 -0.92 11.11 7.64
C PRO A 139 -1.51 11.26 9.06
N MET A 140 -1.29 12.42 9.69
CA MET A 140 -1.86 12.74 11.00
C MET A 140 -3.37 13.03 10.97
N LYS A 141 -3.97 13.25 9.79
CA LYS A 141 -5.39 13.60 9.61
C LYS A 141 -6.17 12.53 8.88
N THR A 142 -5.55 11.42 8.55
CA THR A 142 -6.15 10.33 7.78
C THR A 142 -6.69 9.23 8.68
N THR A 143 -7.52 8.35 8.09
CA THR A 143 -8.21 7.29 8.81
C THR A 143 -8.21 5.97 8.05
N THR A 144 -8.20 4.87 8.78
CA THR A 144 -8.34 3.50 8.28
C THR A 144 -9.80 3.03 8.20
N ILE A 145 -10.79 3.92 8.32
CA ILE A 145 -12.20 3.56 8.41
C ILE A 145 -12.67 2.70 7.20
N GLY A 146 -12.17 3.00 6.00
CA GLY A 146 -12.51 2.24 4.79
C GLY A 146 -12.05 0.79 4.84
N VAL A 147 -10.90 0.52 5.47
CA VAL A 147 -10.44 -0.85 5.70
C VAL A 147 -11.43 -1.61 6.58
N GLY A 148 -11.89 -0.97 7.66
CA GLY A 148 -12.92 -1.56 8.53
C GLY A 148 -14.25 -1.79 7.82
N GLN A 149 -14.63 -0.91 6.87
CA GLN A 149 -15.83 -1.09 6.05
C GLN A 149 -15.72 -2.32 5.13
N ILE A 150 -14.53 -2.55 4.51
CA ILE A 150 -14.30 -3.77 3.73
C ILE A 150 -14.42 -5.01 4.61
N ILE A 151 -13.82 -5.00 5.80
CA ILE A 151 -13.87 -6.11 6.73
C ILE A 151 -15.33 -6.37 7.17
N ALA A 152 -16.08 -5.32 7.52
CA ALA A 152 -17.48 -5.43 7.90
C ALA A 152 -18.33 -6.09 6.80
N GLU A 153 -18.14 -5.68 5.54
CA GLU A 153 -18.81 -6.28 4.39
C GLU A 153 -18.40 -7.75 4.20
N ALA A 154 -17.12 -8.06 4.26
CA ALA A 154 -16.65 -9.44 4.15
C ALA A 154 -17.27 -10.34 5.21
N LEU A 155 -17.40 -9.86 6.44
CA LEU A 155 -18.06 -10.59 7.53
C LEU A 155 -19.57 -10.71 7.31
N HIS A 156 -20.21 -9.66 6.77
CA HIS A 156 -21.64 -9.66 6.45
C HIS A 156 -21.97 -10.70 5.37
N VAL A 157 -21.13 -10.81 4.35
CA VAL A 157 -21.25 -11.81 3.28
C VAL A 157 -21.00 -13.24 3.79
N GLY A 158 -20.38 -13.41 4.97
CA GLY A 158 -20.23 -14.71 5.63
C GLY A 158 -18.80 -15.24 5.73
N HIS A 159 -17.79 -14.45 5.37
CA HIS A 159 -16.41 -14.86 5.58
C HIS A 159 -16.10 -15.00 7.08
N ARG A 160 -15.30 -16.00 7.44
CA ARG A 160 -14.94 -16.32 8.83
C ARG A 160 -13.46 -16.09 9.12
N ARG A 161 -12.66 -15.98 8.09
CA ARG A 161 -11.22 -15.67 8.16
C ARG A 161 -10.96 -14.42 7.36
N ILE A 162 -10.32 -13.43 8.00
CA ILE A 162 -9.92 -12.18 7.38
C ILE A 162 -8.40 -12.10 7.43
N VAL A 163 -7.77 -11.95 6.29
CA VAL A 163 -6.33 -11.71 6.17
C VAL A 163 -6.14 -10.27 5.70
N ILE A 164 -5.41 -9.48 6.48
CA ILE A 164 -5.17 -8.05 6.20
C ILE A 164 -3.71 -7.87 5.81
N ALA A 165 -3.47 -7.42 4.58
CA ALA A 165 -2.17 -7.01 4.09
C ALA A 165 -1.92 -5.54 4.46
N LEU A 166 -0.91 -5.24 5.28
CA LEU A 166 -0.74 -3.95 5.98
C LEU A 166 0.22 -2.97 5.28
N GLY A 167 0.83 -3.34 4.14
CA GLY A 167 1.76 -2.47 3.43
C GLY A 167 1.11 -1.26 2.77
N GLY A 168 1.92 -0.24 2.43
CA GLY A 168 1.49 0.92 1.65
C GLY A 168 0.58 1.93 2.34
N SER A 169 0.45 1.90 3.68
CA SER A 169 -0.46 2.75 4.46
C SER A 169 -0.16 4.23 4.33
N ALA A 170 -1.23 5.05 4.19
CA ALA A 170 -1.22 6.51 4.25
C ALA A 170 -1.72 7.05 5.61
N THR A 171 -1.83 6.22 6.64
CA THR A 171 -2.49 6.55 7.91
C THR A 171 -1.59 6.32 9.11
N THR A 172 -1.84 7.07 10.19
CA THR A 172 -1.18 6.92 11.49
C THR A 172 -2.19 6.91 12.63
N ASP A 173 -3.42 6.46 12.37
CA ASP A 173 -4.53 6.42 13.34
C ASP A 173 -4.52 5.18 14.25
N CYS A 174 -3.45 4.39 14.25
CA CYS A 174 -3.33 3.13 15.01
C CYS A 174 -4.48 2.14 14.75
N GLY A 175 -5.09 2.16 13.55
CA GLY A 175 -6.24 1.33 13.22
C GLY A 175 -7.56 1.75 13.89
N CYS A 176 -7.60 2.93 14.52
CA CYS A 176 -8.83 3.39 15.19
C CYS A 176 -10.00 3.55 14.22
N GLY A 177 -9.77 4.00 12.99
CA GLY A 177 -10.80 4.07 11.96
C GLY A 177 -11.35 2.70 11.61
N MET A 178 -10.48 1.72 11.41
CA MET A 178 -10.86 0.34 11.15
C MET A 178 -11.70 -0.22 12.31
N ALA A 179 -11.25 -0.05 13.54
CA ALA A 179 -11.97 -0.51 14.72
C ALA A 179 -13.33 0.19 14.90
N ALA A 180 -13.41 1.50 14.58
CA ALA A 180 -14.66 2.26 14.63
C ALA A 180 -15.69 1.75 13.62
N ALA A 181 -15.29 1.46 12.38
CA ALA A 181 -16.17 0.87 11.38
C ALA A 181 -16.70 -0.52 11.81
N LEU A 182 -15.99 -1.20 12.69
CA LEU A 182 -16.35 -2.50 13.25
C LEU A 182 -17.09 -2.39 14.59
N GLY A 183 -17.54 -1.18 14.98
CA GLY A 183 -18.43 -0.96 16.12
C GLY A 183 -17.72 -0.47 17.40
N THR A 184 -16.39 -0.29 17.40
CA THR A 184 -15.68 0.29 18.54
C THR A 184 -15.97 1.78 18.64
N GLN A 185 -16.25 2.28 19.84
CA GLN A 185 -16.41 3.70 20.12
C GLN A 185 -15.22 4.22 20.91
N PHE A 186 -14.59 5.28 20.42
CA PHE A 186 -13.56 6.03 21.14
C PHE A 186 -14.18 7.26 21.76
N LEU A 187 -13.90 7.51 23.04
CA LEU A 187 -14.53 8.55 23.84
C LEU A 187 -13.49 9.59 24.25
N ASP A 188 -13.89 10.88 24.19
CA ASP A 188 -13.13 12.01 24.70
C ASP A 188 -13.28 12.14 26.24
N GLU A 189 -12.68 13.19 26.82
CA GLU A 189 -12.75 13.48 28.26
C GLU A 189 -14.19 13.72 28.76
N ALA A 190 -15.07 14.23 27.90
CA ALA A 190 -16.48 14.44 28.21
C ALA A 190 -17.35 13.18 27.97
N GLY A 191 -16.75 12.04 27.63
CA GLY A 191 -17.44 10.81 27.33
C GLY A 191 -18.17 10.80 25.97
N ARG A 192 -17.88 11.76 25.09
CA ARG A 192 -18.49 11.88 23.76
C ARG A 192 -17.72 11.04 22.75
N PRO A 193 -18.42 10.28 21.89
CA PRO A 193 -17.75 9.50 20.85
C PRO A 193 -17.15 10.40 19.76
N PHE A 194 -15.96 10.03 19.28
CA PHE A 194 -15.30 10.67 18.13
C PHE A 194 -14.47 9.65 17.36
N LEU A 195 -14.07 9.99 16.13
CA LEU A 195 -13.17 9.18 15.31
C LEU A 195 -11.74 9.68 15.48
N PRO A 196 -10.84 8.92 16.15
CA PRO A 196 -9.45 9.32 16.31
C PRO A 196 -8.70 9.28 14.97
N THR A 197 -7.79 10.24 14.82
CA THR A 197 -6.75 10.27 13.78
C THR A 197 -5.39 10.37 14.46
N GLY A 198 -4.28 10.26 13.74
CA GLY A 198 -2.95 10.41 14.32
C GLY A 198 -2.81 11.69 15.16
N ALA A 199 -3.43 12.80 14.74
CA ALA A 199 -3.40 14.08 15.45
C ALA A 199 -4.24 14.10 16.75
N THR A 200 -5.24 13.24 16.87
CA THR A 200 -6.22 13.27 17.97
C THR A 200 -6.20 12.02 18.84
N LEU A 201 -5.28 11.07 18.60
CA LEU A 201 -5.12 9.87 19.43
C LEU A 201 -4.96 10.20 20.92
N SER A 202 -4.24 11.28 21.25
CA SER A 202 -4.01 11.72 22.63
C SER A 202 -5.29 12.20 23.35
N MET A 203 -6.39 12.43 22.62
CA MET A 203 -7.68 12.83 23.18
C MET A 203 -8.53 11.63 23.63
N VAL A 204 -8.15 10.40 23.28
CA VAL A 204 -8.87 9.19 23.70
C VAL A 204 -8.74 9.01 25.22
N ARG A 205 -9.87 8.93 25.93
CA ARG A 205 -9.96 8.66 27.37
C ARG A 205 -10.72 7.39 27.68
N GLY A 206 -11.51 6.90 26.74
CA GLY A 206 -12.26 5.64 26.92
C GLY A 206 -12.48 4.93 25.62
N ILE A 207 -12.60 3.62 25.71
CA ILE A 207 -12.92 2.75 24.56
C ILE A 207 -14.10 1.87 24.98
N ARG A 208 -15.15 1.88 24.17
CA ARG A 208 -16.28 0.94 24.30
C ARG A 208 -16.22 -0.05 23.17
N LEU A 209 -16.15 -1.32 23.51
CA LEU A 209 -16.14 -2.43 22.56
C LEU A 209 -17.58 -2.89 22.35
N ASN A 210 -18.19 -2.48 21.26
CA ASN A 210 -19.55 -2.91 20.90
C ASN A 210 -19.48 -4.07 19.91
N GLY A 211 -19.58 -5.24 20.41
CA GLY A 211 -20.29 -6.41 19.97
C GLY A 211 -19.81 -7.25 18.81
N PHE A 212 -19.25 -6.81 17.72
CA PHE A 212 -19.08 -7.70 16.56
C PHE A 212 -17.88 -8.66 16.70
N PHE A 213 -16.81 -8.26 17.37
CA PHE A 213 -15.55 -9.02 17.43
C PHE A 213 -15.43 -9.97 18.64
N PHE A 214 -16.27 -9.85 19.65
CA PHE A 214 -16.04 -10.47 20.96
C PHE A 214 -17.04 -11.59 21.32
N GLY A 215 -17.83 -12.06 20.37
CA GLY A 215 -18.74 -13.17 20.55
C GLY A 215 -18.09 -14.55 20.34
N LYS A 216 -18.81 -15.62 20.71
CA LYS A 216 -18.38 -17.02 20.47
C LYS A 216 -18.07 -17.34 18.99
N ASN A 217 -18.52 -16.50 18.06
CA ASN A 217 -18.34 -16.63 16.62
C ASN A 217 -17.41 -15.55 16.07
N ALA A 218 -16.47 -15.03 16.85
CA ALA A 218 -15.50 -14.06 16.40
C ALA A 218 -14.73 -14.57 15.16
N PRO A 219 -14.55 -13.76 14.13
CA PRO A 219 -13.76 -14.14 12.95
C PRO A 219 -12.29 -14.31 13.34
N ARG A 220 -11.59 -15.17 12.62
CA ARG A 220 -10.13 -15.22 12.70
C ARG A 220 -9.55 -14.08 11.88
N ILE A 221 -8.79 -13.20 12.51
CA ILE A 221 -8.11 -12.08 11.84
C ILE A 221 -6.60 -12.33 11.89
N GLU A 222 -5.96 -12.24 10.73
CA GLU A 222 -4.52 -12.40 10.54
C GLU A 222 -3.98 -11.18 9.82
N ALA A 223 -2.76 -10.76 10.14
CA ALA A 223 -2.07 -9.67 9.47
C ALA A 223 -0.87 -10.21 8.69
N LEU A 224 -0.73 -9.77 7.43
CA LEU A 224 0.49 -9.91 6.64
C LEU A 224 1.27 -8.61 6.79
N CYS A 225 2.42 -8.68 7.43
CA CYS A 225 3.29 -7.55 7.72
C CYS A 225 4.74 -8.01 7.62
N ASP A 226 5.56 -7.24 6.93
CA ASP A 226 6.99 -7.50 6.70
C ASP A 226 7.90 -6.64 7.60
N VAL A 227 7.32 -5.80 8.45
CA VAL A 227 8.03 -4.91 9.36
C VAL A 227 7.83 -5.31 10.82
N ASP A 228 8.85 -5.12 11.63
CA ASP A 228 8.88 -5.42 13.06
C ASP A 228 8.96 -4.17 13.95
N ASN A 229 8.74 -2.99 13.36
CA ASN A 229 8.77 -1.73 14.08
C ASN A 229 7.74 -1.70 15.22
N PRO A 230 8.14 -1.22 16.42
CA PRO A 230 7.19 -1.05 17.51
C PRO A 230 6.13 0.01 17.17
N LEU A 231 5.00 -0.02 17.88
CA LEU A 231 3.91 0.93 17.65
C LEU A 231 4.32 2.37 17.95
N TYR A 232 5.14 2.60 18.98
CA TYR A 232 5.55 3.91 19.45
C TYR A 232 7.06 3.96 19.80
N GLY A 233 7.56 5.17 20.07
CA GLY A 233 8.96 5.42 20.39
C GLY A 233 9.78 5.89 19.18
N PRO A 234 11.08 6.13 19.34
CA PRO A 234 11.95 6.66 18.26
C PRO A 234 12.01 5.76 17.01
N GLN A 235 11.88 4.45 17.21
CA GLN A 235 11.82 3.45 16.14
C GLN A 235 10.39 3.00 15.84
N GLY A 236 9.40 3.70 16.39
CA GLY A 236 7.99 3.40 16.17
C GLY A 236 7.54 3.68 14.74
N ALA A 237 6.56 2.91 14.26
CA ALA A 237 6.06 2.97 12.89
C ALA A 237 5.69 4.41 12.46
N ALA A 238 5.05 5.20 13.33
CA ALA A 238 4.71 6.59 13.04
C ALA A 238 5.94 7.50 12.86
N CYS A 239 7.02 7.27 13.61
CA CYS A 239 8.27 8.03 13.50
C CYS A 239 9.06 7.64 12.25
N VAL A 240 9.09 6.36 11.92
CA VAL A 240 9.88 5.83 10.79
C VAL A 240 9.15 6.06 9.47
N PHE A 241 7.88 5.66 9.37
CA PHE A 241 7.12 5.68 8.12
C PHE A 241 6.26 6.94 7.94
N GLY A 242 5.82 7.59 9.02
CA GLY A 242 5.00 8.80 8.96
C GLY A 242 5.70 10.01 8.34
N GLN A 243 7.04 10.00 8.23
CA GLN A 243 7.84 11.03 7.56
C GLN A 243 7.94 10.82 6.05
N ILE A 244 7.72 9.61 5.55
CA ILE A 244 7.81 9.29 4.11
C ILE A 244 6.78 10.10 3.31
N GLY A 245 5.62 10.40 3.88
CA GLY A 245 4.64 11.31 3.27
C GLY A 245 5.05 12.79 3.24
N ARG A 246 6.09 13.21 3.98
CA ARG A 246 6.60 14.59 4.01
C ARG A 246 7.76 14.82 3.04
N ALA A 247 8.41 13.79 2.55
CA ALA A 247 9.58 13.90 1.67
C ALA A 247 9.24 14.33 0.23
N HIS A 248 7.96 14.56 -0.08
CA HIS A 248 7.49 14.98 -1.41
C HIS A 248 6.65 16.27 -1.35
N VAL A 249 6.98 17.20 -0.44
CA VAL A 249 6.45 18.57 -0.42
C VAL A 249 7.57 19.54 -0.65
#